data_63ddbe6439423250e56cf81df79cda3c
#
_entry.id   63ddbe6439423250e56cf81df79cda3c
#
_cell.length_a   1.000
_cell.length_b   1.000
_cell.length_c   1.000
_cell.angle_alpha   90.00
_cell.angle_beta   90.00
_cell.angle_gamma   90.00
#
_symmetry.space_group_name_H-M   'P 1'
#
loop_
_entity.id
_entity.type
_entity.pdbx_description
1 polymer ?
#
loop_
_entity_poly.entity_id
_entity_poly.type
_entity_poly.pdbx_seq_one_letter_code
_entity_poly.pdbx_strand_id
1 'polypeptide(L)'
;MELYQAYTDYHGMMDLTENLYRYIAKEVTGSEILTYGEHTMDLSKPFERITMVDAVKKYANIDFNEVPDTAAAKKLAEEHHIEYEERHEKGDILNLFFEEYVEEHLIQPTFVMDHPIEISPLTKMKPEDPNYVERFEFF
;
A
#
# COMPACT_ATOMS: atom_id res chain seq x y z
N MET A 1 9.73 8.91 13.75
CA MET A 1 10.21 7.84 14.65
C MET A 1 10.71 6.70 13.79
N GLU A 2 11.82 6.07 14.16
CA GLU A 2 12.35 4.88 13.49
C GLU A 2 12.36 3.71 14.47
N LEU A 3 12.05 2.51 13.98
CA LEU A 3 12.01 1.29 14.76
C LEU A 3 12.76 0.18 14.02
N TYR A 4 13.53 -0.59 14.75
CA TYR A 4 14.28 -1.75 14.26
C TYR A 4 14.01 -2.94 15.18
N GLN A 5 13.70 -4.09 14.60
CA GLN A 5 13.46 -5.31 15.35
C GLN A 5 14.16 -6.49 14.69
N ALA A 6 14.94 -7.24 15.48
CA ALA A 6 15.55 -8.48 15.01
C ALA A 6 14.57 -9.66 15.08
N TYR A 7 14.84 -10.71 14.31
CA TYR A 7 14.08 -11.96 14.30
C TYR A 7 12.58 -11.82 13.98
N THR A 8 12.25 -10.86 13.11
CA THR A 8 10.91 -10.61 12.59
C THR A 8 10.95 -10.33 11.09
N ASP A 9 9.78 -10.20 10.48
CA ASP A 9 9.59 -9.77 9.10
C ASP A 9 8.65 -8.56 9.04
N TYR A 10 8.26 -8.15 7.83
CA TYR A 10 7.37 -7.01 7.65
C TYR A 10 5.94 -7.25 8.18
N HIS A 11 5.49 -8.52 8.27
CA HIS A 11 4.21 -8.84 8.92
C HIS A 11 4.26 -8.57 10.43
N GLY A 12 5.34 -8.97 11.10
CA GLY A 12 5.55 -8.65 12.51
C GLY A 12 5.65 -7.15 12.75
N MET A 13 6.21 -6.37 11.82
CA MET A 13 6.25 -4.91 11.90
C MET A 13 4.86 -4.27 11.67
N MET A 14 4.01 -4.86 10.82
CA MET A 14 2.60 -4.47 10.73
C MET A 14 1.84 -4.71 12.03
N ASP A 15 2.03 -5.88 12.66
CA ASP A 15 1.43 -6.18 13.97
C ASP A 15 1.87 -5.17 15.04
N LEU A 16 3.16 -4.84 15.06
CA LEU A 16 3.69 -3.82 15.96
C LEU A 16 3.05 -2.45 15.71
N THR A 17 2.95 -2.04 14.44
CA THR A 17 2.36 -0.77 14.03
C THR A 17 0.88 -0.68 14.42
N GLU A 18 0.10 -1.70 14.11
CA GLU A 18 -1.32 -1.80 14.45
C GLU A 18 -1.55 -1.68 15.97
N ASN A 19 -0.78 -2.43 16.77
CA ASN A 19 -0.86 -2.38 18.23
C ASN A 19 -0.42 -1.02 18.78
N LEU A 20 0.60 -0.40 18.20
CA LEU A 20 1.08 0.92 18.60
C LEU A 20 0.02 2.01 18.37
N TYR A 21 -0.62 2.02 17.21
CA TYR A 21 -1.69 2.99 16.91
C TYR A 21 -2.89 2.82 17.84
N ARG A 22 -3.32 1.58 18.11
CA ARG A 22 -4.39 1.31 19.09
C ARG A 22 -4.03 1.80 20.48
N TYR A 23 -2.82 1.47 20.94
CA TYR A 23 -2.34 1.89 22.25
C TYR A 23 -2.32 3.41 22.37
N ILE A 24 -1.73 4.12 21.40
CA ILE A 24 -1.64 5.58 21.40
C ILE A 24 -3.04 6.21 21.37
N ALA A 25 -3.93 5.73 20.50
CA ALA A 25 -5.30 6.25 20.42
C ALA A 25 -6.00 6.15 21.77
N LYS A 26 -5.93 5.01 22.43
CA LYS A 26 -6.53 4.76 23.72
C LYS A 26 -5.94 5.63 24.83
N GLU A 27 -4.61 5.75 24.89
CA GLU A 27 -3.92 6.55 25.92
C GLU A 27 -4.17 8.05 25.75
N VAL A 28 -4.23 8.55 24.51
CA VAL A 28 -4.34 9.99 24.23
C VAL A 28 -5.79 10.46 24.21
N THR A 29 -6.71 9.67 23.64
CA THR A 29 -8.11 10.09 23.46
C THR A 29 -9.11 9.34 24.35
N GLY A 30 -8.68 8.25 25.00
CA GLY A 30 -9.54 7.35 25.75
C GLY A 30 -10.39 6.41 24.88
N SER A 31 -10.19 6.40 23.55
CA SER A 31 -10.99 5.64 22.58
C SER A 31 -10.11 5.02 21.50
N GLU A 32 -10.54 3.88 21.00
CA GLU A 32 -9.99 3.25 19.76
C GLU A 32 -10.79 3.69 18.51
N ILE A 33 -11.82 4.51 18.68
CA ILE A 33 -12.60 5.13 17.60
C ILE A 33 -12.19 6.59 17.53
N LEU A 34 -11.63 7.00 16.41
CA LEU A 34 -11.13 8.35 16.17
C LEU A 34 -11.96 9.05 15.11
N THR A 35 -12.21 10.34 15.31
CA THR A 35 -12.86 11.19 14.29
C THR A 35 -11.88 12.27 13.86
N TYR A 36 -11.70 12.41 12.56
CA TYR A 36 -10.91 13.46 11.93
C TYR A 36 -11.67 14.06 10.74
N GLY A 37 -12.05 15.32 10.86
CA GLY A 37 -12.95 15.94 9.89
C GLY A 37 -14.30 15.20 9.83
N GLU A 38 -14.67 14.76 8.65
CA GLU A 38 -15.92 14.01 8.40
C GLU A 38 -15.74 12.49 8.52
N HIS A 39 -14.49 12.02 8.73
CA HIS A 39 -14.15 10.60 8.74
C HIS A 39 -14.10 10.06 10.17
N THR A 40 -14.65 8.87 10.35
CA THR A 40 -14.53 8.10 11.59
C THR A 40 -13.75 6.83 11.31
N MET A 41 -12.64 6.62 12.03
CA MET A 41 -11.77 5.47 11.93
C MET A 41 -11.96 4.58 13.15
N ASP A 42 -12.15 3.29 12.92
CA ASP A 42 -12.33 2.27 13.97
C ASP A 42 -11.07 1.41 14.08
N LEU A 43 -10.15 1.80 14.99
CA LEU A 43 -8.93 1.07 15.25
C LEU A 43 -9.14 -0.18 16.13
N SER A 44 -10.33 -0.42 16.65
CA SER A 44 -10.62 -1.62 17.45
C SER A 44 -10.68 -2.89 16.60
N LYS A 45 -10.94 -2.74 15.30
CA LYS A 45 -10.96 -3.83 14.32
C LYS A 45 -9.56 -4.15 13.80
N PRO A 46 -9.32 -5.36 13.29
CA PRO A 46 -8.10 -5.64 12.53
C PRO A 46 -7.94 -4.68 11.36
N PHE A 47 -6.74 -4.12 11.18
CA PHE A 47 -6.44 -3.27 10.06
C PHE A 47 -6.42 -4.10 8.77
N GLU A 48 -6.97 -3.56 7.67
CA GLU A 48 -6.94 -4.24 6.38
C GLU A 48 -5.48 -4.39 5.90
N ARG A 49 -5.16 -5.55 5.32
CA ARG A 49 -3.86 -5.82 4.69
C ARG A 49 -4.12 -6.22 3.25
N ILE A 50 -3.70 -5.39 2.33
CA ILE A 50 -3.96 -5.58 0.91
C ILE A 50 -2.68 -5.34 0.11
N THR A 51 -2.42 -6.14 -0.91
CA THR A 51 -1.30 -5.86 -1.81
C THR A 51 -1.61 -4.66 -2.70
N MET A 52 -0.58 -3.94 -3.18
CA MET A 52 -0.80 -2.82 -4.09
C MET A 52 -1.55 -3.25 -5.36
N VAL A 53 -1.24 -4.43 -5.91
CA VAL A 53 -1.94 -4.98 -7.08
C VAL A 53 -3.41 -5.25 -6.79
N ASP A 54 -3.72 -5.88 -5.64
CA ASP A 54 -5.09 -6.18 -5.25
C ASP A 54 -5.88 -4.90 -4.93
N ALA A 55 -5.21 -3.88 -4.38
CA ALA A 55 -5.82 -2.59 -4.13
C ALA A 55 -6.23 -1.90 -5.45
N VAL A 56 -5.33 -1.84 -6.43
CA VAL A 56 -5.65 -1.32 -7.77
C VAL A 56 -6.76 -2.15 -8.44
N LYS A 57 -6.70 -3.47 -8.33
CA LYS A 57 -7.77 -4.33 -8.84
C LYS A 57 -9.12 -4.04 -8.19
N LYS A 58 -9.13 -3.82 -6.87
CA LYS A 58 -10.36 -3.54 -6.10
C LYS A 58 -11.00 -2.21 -6.49
N TYR A 59 -10.23 -1.14 -6.66
CA TYR A 59 -10.74 0.22 -6.83
C TYR A 59 -10.76 0.68 -8.30
N ALA A 60 -9.77 0.32 -9.11
CA ALA A 60 -9.71 0.63 -10.53
C ALA A 60 -10.28 -0.45 -11.44
N ASN A 61 -10.57 -1.64 -10.90
CA ASN A 61 -10.99 -2.84 -11.68
C ASN A 61 -9.96 -3.26 -12.74
N ILE A 62 -8.67 -3.06 -12.45
CA ILE A 62 -7.55 -3.38 -13.34
C ILE A 62 -6.63 -4.37 -12.62
N ASP A 63 -6.40 -5.54 -13.22
CA ASP A 63 -5.49 -6.55 -12.68
C ASP A 63 -4.10 -6.43 -13.31
N PHE A 64 -3.15 -5.86 -12.59
CA PHE A 64 -1.78 -5.72 -13.05
C PHE A 64 -1.03 -7.05 -13.20
N ASN A 65 -1.55 -8.15 -12.66
CA ASN A 65 -1.02 -9.48 -12.96
C ASN A 65 -1.26 -9.89 -14.41
N GLU A 66 -2.32 -9.36 -15.04
CA GLU A 66 -2.64 -9.62 -16.45
C GLU A 66 -1.91 -8.67 -17.41
N VAL A 67 -1.26 -7.62 -16.91
CA VAL A 67 -0.46 -6.68 -17.71
C VAL A 67 0.91 -7.32 -17.98
N PRO A 68 1.28 -7.65 -19.23
CA PRO A 68 2.45 -8.48 -19.50
C PRO A 68 3.79 -7.74 -19.33
N ASP A 69 3.85 -6.46 -19.68
CA ASP A 69 5.09 -5.70 -19.73
C ASP A 69 4.89 -4.18 -19.58
N THR A 70 5.98 -3.44 -19.58
CA THR A 70 5.99 -1.98 -19.47
C THR A 70 5.24 -1.28 -20.61
N ALA A 71 5.32 -1.81 -21.85
CA ALA A 71 4.63 -1.21 -22.98
C ALA A 71 3.11 -1.32 -22.83
N ALA A 72 2.62 -2.46 -22.37
CA ALA A 72 1.21 -2.66 -22.06
C ALA A 72 0.73 -1.78 -20.89
N ALA A 73 1.58 -1.61 -19.85
CA ALA A 73 1.28 -0.74 -18.72
C ALA A 73 1.18 0.73 -19.15
N LYS A 74 2.11 1.22 -19.97
CA LYS A 74 2.09 2.59 -20.53
C LYS A 74 0.84 2.83 -21.37
N LYS A 75 0.49 1.88 -22.24
CA LYS A 75 -0.73 1.96 -23.04
C LYS A 75 -1.98 2.05 -22.15
N LEU A 76 -2.03 1.27 -21.09
CA LEU A 76 -3.11 1.31 -20.11
C LEU A 76 -3.18 2.69 -19.42
N ALA A 77 -2.04 3.27 -19.05
CA ALA A 77 -1.98 4.63 -18.49
C ALA A 77 -2.53 5.68 -19.47
N GLU A 78 -2.19 5.58 -20.76
CA GLU A 78 -2.74 6.45 -21.80
C GLU A 78 -4.28 6.33 -21.94
N GLU A 79 -4.80 5.09 -21.91
CA GLU A 79 -6.24 4.82 -21.97
C GLU A 79 -7.00 5.42 -20.77
N HIS A 80 -6.32 5.50 -19.61
CA HIS A 80 -6.86 6.06 -18.37
C HIS A 80 -6.47 7.53 -18.12
N HIS A 81 -5.78 8.17 -19.08
CA HIS A 81 -5.33 9.56 -18.98
C HIS A 81 -4.39 9.83 -17.80
N ILE A 82 -3.61 8.83 -17.39
CA ILE A 82 -2.58 8.95 -16.36
C ILE A 82 -1.28 9.40 -17.02
N GLU A 83 -0.73 10.52 -16.56
CA GLU A 83 0.55 11.03 -17.03
C GLU A 83 1.71 10.20 -16.46
N TYR A 84 2.69 9.86 -17.30
CA TYR A 84 3.87 9.13 -16.90
C TYR A 84 5.14 9.67 -17.60
N GLU A 85 6.31 9.35 -17.04
CA GLU A 85 7.59 9.67 -17.65
C GLU A 85 8.09 8.53 -18.54
N GLU A 86 8.90 8.85 -19.55
CA GLU A 86 9.46 7.83 -20.47
C GLU A 86 10.27 6.73 -19.74
N ARG A 87 10.95 7.12 -18.65
CA ARG A 87 11.74 6.18 -17.82
C ARG A 87 10.90 5.23 -16.96
N HIS A 88 9.61 5.48 -16.79
CA HIS A 88 8.76 4.65 -15.95
C HIS A 88 8.62 3.24 -16.52
N GLU A 89 8.73 2.26 -15.65
CA GLU A 89 8.50 0.85 -15.93
C GLU A 89 7.14 0.39 -15.40
N LYS A 90 6.83 -0.89 -15.53
CA LYS A 90 5.51 -1.44 -15.15
C LYS A 90 5.14 -1.16 -13.70
N GLY A 91 6.11 -1.28 -12.78
CA GLY A 91 5.88 -1.03 -11.36
C GLY A 91 5.65 0.44 -11.03
N ASP A 92 6.34 1.37 -11.73
CA ASP A 92 6.05 2.80 -11.59
C ASP A 92 4.62 3.12 -12.05
N ILE A 93 4.18 2.53 -13.15
CA ILE A 93 2.81 2.72 -13.66
C ILE A 93 1.77 2.15 -12.69
N LEU A 94 2.02 0.97 -12.11
CA LEU A 94 1.16 0.42 -11.05
C LEU A 94 1.00 1.42 -9.89
N ASN A 95 2.10 2.05 -9.46
CA ASN A 95 2.07 3.07 -8.41
C ASN A 95 1.23 4.29 -8.79
N LEU A 96 1.34 4.77 -10.04
CA LEU A 96 0.51 5.88 -10.52
C LEU A 96 -0.99 5.53 -10.52
N PHE A 97 -1.35 4.28 -10.87
CA PHE A 97 -2.73 3.81 -10.74
C PHE A 97 -3.19 3.74 -9.28
N PHE A 98 -2.30 3.35 -8.38
CA PHE A 98 -2.60 3.33 -6.96
C PHE A 98 -2.86 4.76 -6.42
N GLU A 99 -2.00 5.71 -6.73
CA GLU A 99 -2.17 7.12 -6.34
C GLU A 99 -3.48 7.72 -6.87
N GLU A 100 -3.83 7.44 -8.13
CA GLU A 100 -5.01 8.02 -8.78
C GLU A 100 -6.34 7.39 -8.32
N TYR A 101 -6.38 6.07 -8.10
CA TYR A 101 -7.63 5.35 -7.89
C TYR A 101 -7.82 4.77 -6.50
N VAL A 102 -6.78 4.69 -5.67
CA VAL A 102 -6.84 3.95 -4.40
C VAL A 102 -6.70 4.86 -3.19
N GLU A 103 -5.71 5.75 -3.16
CA GLU A 103 -5.34 6.49 -1.95
C GLU A 103 -6.53 7.23 -1.32
N GLU A 104 -7.35 7.93 -2.10
CA GLU A 104 -8.49 8.69 -1.60
C GLU A 104 -9.58 7.83 -0.94
N HIS A 105 -9.58 6.52 -1.21
CA HIS A 105 -10.55 5.56 -0.66
C HIS A 105 -10.07 4.88 0.63
N LEU A 106 -8.81 5.07 1.02
CA LEU A 106 -8.23 4.45 2.21
C LEU A 106 -8.52 5.28 3.47
N ILE A 107 -9.77 5.23 3.93
CA ILE A 107 -10.24 5.96 5.12
C ILE A 107 -10.08 5.13 6.40
N GLN A 108 -10.31 3.82 6.32
CA GLN A 108 -10.09 2.92 7.45
C GLN A 108 -8.63 2.46 7.49
N PRO A 109 -8.06 2.23 8.68
CA PRO A 109 -6.67 1.78 8.82
C PRO A 109 -6.33 0.61 7.90
N THR A 110 -5.42 0.84 6.96
CA THR A 110 -5.06 -0.13 5.92
C THR A 110 -3.56 -0.20 5.73
N PHE A 111 -3.01 -1.40 5.69
CA PHE A 111 -1.65 -1.67 5.23
C PHE A 111 -1.67 -2.04 3.75
N VAL A 112 -1.02 -1.24 2.92
CA VAL A 112 -0.75 -1.56 1.53
C VAL A 112 0.61 -2.22 1.45
N MET A 113 0.65 -3.46 0.99
CA MET A 113 1.84 -4.33 0.98
C MET A 113 2.34 -4.60 -0.42
N ASP A 114 3.54 -5.18 -0.49
CA ASP A 114 4.08 -5.73 -1.74
C ASP A 114 4.21 -4.66 -2.82
N HIS A 115 4.97 -3.61 -2.50
CA HIS A 115 5.26 -2.54 -3.43
C HIS A 115 6.17 -3.04 -4.57
N PRO A 116 6.03 -2.50 -5.81
CA PRO A 116 6.93 -2.80 -6.90
C PRO A 116 8.39 -2.46 -6.57
N ILE A 117 9.33 -3.26 -7.10
CA ILE A 117 10.75 -3.04 -6.87
C ILE A 117 11.25 -1.72 -7.45
N GLU A 118 10.64 -1.24 -8.53
CA GLU A 118 10.99 0.00 -9.21
C GLU A 118 10.90 1.21 -8.25
N ILE A 119 9.86 1.26 -7.41
CA ILE A 119 9.68 2.34 -6.44
C ILE A 119 10.34 2.06 -5.08
N SER A 120 10.91 0.87 -4.89
CA SER A 120 11.52 0.46 -3.62
C SER A 120 12.79 -0.38 -3.81
N PRO A 121 13.77 0.09 -4.60
CA PRO A 121 14.90 -0.73 -5.06
C PRO A 121 15.87 -1.16 -3.97
N LEU A 122 15.81 -0.56 -2.79
CA LEU A 122 16.69 -0.88 -1.64
C LEU A 122 16.03 -1.83 -0.64
N THR A 123 14.77 -2.22 -0.88
CA THR A 123 14.02 -3.11 0.02
C THR A 123 14.26 -4.56 -0.37
N LYS A 124 14.11 -5.47 0.58
CA LYS A 124 14.24 -6.92 0.35
C LYS A 124 13.17 -7.40 -0.61
N MET A 125 13.59 -8.01 -1.71
CA MET A 125 12.69 -8.64 -2.69
C MET A 125 11.94 -9.81 -2.06
N LYS A 126 10.69 -10.00 -2.49
CA LYS A 126 9.92 -11.18 -2.11
C LYS A 126 10.52 -12.44 -2.75
N PRO A 127 10.70 -13.51 -1.97
CA PRO A 127 11.24 -14.76 -2.52
C PRO A 127 10.35 -15.40 -3.59
N GLU A 128 9.03 -15.22 -3.48
CA GLU A 128 8.03 -15.82 -4.38
C GLU A 128 7.88 -15.04 -5.68
N ASP A 129 8.07 -13.72 -5.63
CA ASP A 129 7.97 -12.83 -6.81
C ASP A 129 8.93 -11.63 -6.66
N PRO A 130 10.10 -11.67 -7.29
CA PRO A 130 11.12 -10.63 -7.16
C PRO A 130 10.75 -9.29 -7.81
N ASN A 131 9.62 -9.17 -8.50
CA ASN A 131 9.10 -7.90 -8.99
C ASN A 131 8.52 -7.04 -7.86
N TYR A 132 8.27 -7.64 -6.70
CA TYR A 132 7.75 -6.98 -5.51
C TYR A 132 8.70 -7.12 -4.34
N VAL A 133 8.55 -6.22 -3.36
CA VAL A 133 9.39 -6.16 -2.17
C VAL A 133 8.58 -6.35 -0.88
N GLU A 134 9.24 -6.88 0.16
CA GLU A 134 8.68 -7.03 1.51
C GLU A 134 8.60 -5.66 2.20
N ARG A 135 7.71 -4.80 1.70
CA ARG A 135 7.44 -3.44 2.18
C ARG A 135 5.94 -3.26 2.40
N PHE A 136 5.59 -2.43 3.35
CA PHE A 136 4.23 -1.90 3.48
C PHE A 136 4.24 -0.39 3.74
N GLU A 137 3.16 0.25 3.40
CA GLU A 137 2.80 1.59 3.86
C GLU A 137 1.48 1.51 4.63
N PHE A 138 1.32 2.42 5.58
CA PHE A 138 0.12 2.50 6.43
C PHE A 138 -0.67 3.76 6.08
N PHE A 139 -1.91 3.56 5.68
CA PHE A 139 -2.89 4.57 5.33
C PHE A 139 -4.01 4.63 6.35
#